data_2b3da75e4659e1c5c1488b5d17511b75
#
_entry.id   2b3da75e4659e1c5c1488b5d17511b75
#
_cell.length_a   1.000
_cell.length_b   1.000
_cell.length_c   1.000
_cell.angle_alpha   90.00
_cell.angle_beta   90.00
_cell.angle_gamma   90.00
#
_symmetry.space_group_name_H-M   'P 1'
#
loop_
_entity.id
_entity.type
_entity.pdbx_description
1 polymer ?
#
loop_
_entity_poly.entity_id
_entity_poly.type
_entity_poly.pdbx_seq_one_letter_code
_entity_poly.pdbx_strand_id
1 'polypeptide(L)'
;MSSVCQLLLSTAIGWVFGNFMTAQVIALKKTGKGAAHIGRTGNPGMANIMASLGFKSGIAVLGGDILKTAAAMAVCGLLFPSAAGEFIRPALTANGGPFGSVAAFWAGMGAVLGHNFPFLSGRILSRKYGDCSFCRGGKGVTATCAALILFSPVWGLLSAIAGMLTVFATKYLCA
;
A
#
# COMPACT_ATOMS: atom_id res chain seq x y z
N MET A 1 -23.42 -3.48 14.60
CA MET A 1 -22.45 -2.37 14.36
C MET A 1 -22.93 -1.65 13.13
N SER A 2 -22.99 -0.32 13.13
CA SER A 2 -23.43 0.44 11.95
C SER A 2 -22.43 0.28 10.78
N SER A 3 -22.90 0.40 9.54
CA SER A 3 -22.04 0.30 8.35
C SER A 3 -20.88 1.32 8.39
N VAL A 4 -21.15 2.53 8.89
CA VAL A 4 -20.11 3.56 9.04
C VAL A 4 -19.00 3.11 9.99
N CYS A 5 -19.36 2.52 11.15
CA CYS A 5 -18.35 1.99 12.08
C CYS A 5 -17.50 0.88 11.44
N GLN A 6 -18.12 0.02 10.62
CA GLN A 6 -17.40 -1.04 9.91
C GLN A 6 -16.40 -0.47 8.91
N LEU A 7 -16.75 0.58 8.15
CA LEU A 7 -15.88 1.23 7.20
C LEU A 7 -14.70 1.95 7.89
N LEU A 8 -14.98 2.68 8.97
CA LEU A 8 -13.93 3.34 9.76
C LEU A 8 -12.95 2.34 10.35
N LEU A 9 -13.47 1.23 10.90
CA LEU A 9 -12.64 0.16 11.44
C LEU A 9 -11.82 -0.52 10.35
N SER A 10 -12.41 -0.77 9.18
CA SER A 10 -11.68 -1.31 8.03
C SER A 10 -10.56 -0.40 7.58
N THR A 11 -10.80 0.91 7.53
CA THR A 11 -9.75 1.90 7.21
C THR A 11 -8.63 1.88 8.25
N ALA A 12 -8.98 1.81 9.54
CA ALA A 12 -8.00 1.76 10.62
C ALA A 12 -7.16 0.47 10.57
N ILE A 13 -7.80 -0.68 10.35
CA ILE A 13 -7.10 -1.96 10.15
C ILE A 13 -6.17 -1.86 8.94
N GLY A 14 -6.66 -1.38 7.82
CA GLY A 14 -5.85 -1.15 6.62
C GLY A 14 -4.66 -0.26 6.89
N TRP A 15 -4.85 0.84 7.62
CA TRP A 15 -3.76 1.75 8.00
C TRP A 15 -2.69 1.05 8.83
N VAL A 16 -3.07 0.18 9.77
CA VAL A 16 -2.09 -0.61 10.56
C VAL A 16 -1.27 -1.51 9.65
N PHE A 17 -1.90 -2.26 8.73
CA PHE A 17 -1.17 -3.08 7.75
C PHE A 17 -0.27 -2.24 6.86
N GLY A 18 -0.75 -1.09 6.40
CA GLY A 18 0.01 -0.16 5.57
C GLY A 18 1.28 0.36 6.21
N ASN A 19 1.29 0.51 7.55
CA ASN A 19 2.46 0.94 8.32
C ASN A 19 3.64 -0.02 8.23
N PHE A 20 3.44 -1.29 7.82
CA PHE A 20 4.55 -2.19 7.58
C PHE A 20 5.31 -1.78 6.31
N MET A 21 6.53 -1.28 6.50
CA MET A 21 7.37 -0.73 5.43
C MET A 21 8.43 -1.74 5.00
N THR A 22 8.12 -2.57 3.99
CA THR A 22 9.04 -3.60 3.46
C THR A 22 10.37 -3.00 3.03
N ALA A 23 10.35 -1.80 2.41
CA ALA A 23 11.55 -1.09 2.00
C ALA A 23 12.47 -0.75 3.18
N GLN A 24 11.92 -0.33 4.32
CA GLN A 24 12.72 -0.06 5.54
C GLN A 24 13.39 -1.33 6.06
N VAL A 25 12.64 -2.43 6.10
CA VAL A 25 13.18 -3.73 6.56
C VAL A 25 14.34 -4.20 5.67
N ILE A 26 14.18 -4.11 4.35
CA ILE A 26 15.22 -4.52 3.40
C ILE A 26 16.44 -3.60 3.47
N ALA A 27 16.22 -2.29 3.55
CA ALA A 27 17.26 -1.30 3.69
C ALA A 27 18.11 -1.55 4.94
N LEU A 28 17.47 -1.67 6.10
CA LEU A 28 18.13 -1.96 7.37
C LEU A 28 18.92 -3.27 7.33
N LYS A 29 18.32 -4.36 6.82
CA LYS A 29 19.00 -5.66 6.74
C LYS A 29 20.24 -5.64 5.84
N LYS A 30 20.21 -4.86 4.75
CA LYS A 30 21.31 -4.86 3.78
C LYS A 30 22.39 -3.82 4.04
N THR A 31 22.03 -2.69 4.65
CA THR A 31 22.94 -1.54 4.77
C THR A 31 23.10 -1.01 6.18
N GLY A 32 22.28 -1.47 7.12
CA GLY A 32 22.20 -0.89 8.46
C GLY A 32 21.58 0.51 8.50
N LYS A 33 21.12 1.06 7.37
CA LYS A 33 20.55 2.40 7.25
C LYS A 33 19.07 2.36 6.88
N GLY A 34 18.32 3.38 7.25
CA GLY A 34 16.94 3.57 6.81
C GLY A 34 16.84 3.82 5.30
N ALA A 35 15.72 3.46 4.68
CA ALA A 35 15.51 3.61 3.24
C ALA A 35 15.59 5.07 2.76
N ALA A 36 15.35 6.05 3.63
CA ALA A 36 15.49 7.46 3.34
C ALA A 36 16.94 7.89 3.06
N HIS A 37 17.91 7.14 3.56
CA HIS A 37 19.35 7.38 3.35
C HIS A 37 19.94 6.58 2.19
N ILE A 38 19.10 5.90 1.41
CA ILE A 38 19.53 5.03 0.32
C ILE A 38 19.03 5.59 -1.00
N GLY A 39 19.95 5.60 -1.98
CA GLY A 39 19.66 6.05 -3.33
C GLY A 39 19.44 7.57 -3.43
N ARG A 40 19.19 7.99 -4.67
CA ARG A 40 19.10 9.42 -5.01
C ARG A 40 17.85 10.10 -4.47
N THR A 41 16.74 9.37 -4.38
CA THR A 41 15.44 9.95 -4.00
C THR A 41 15.12 9.81 -2.51
N GLY A 42 15.78 8.89 -1.81
CA GLY A 42 15.45 8.55 -0.42
C GLY A 42 14.01 8.07 -0.23
N ASN A 43 13.31 7.69 -1.31
CA ASN A 43 11.93 7.22 -1.24
C ASN A 43 11.90 5.75 -0.81
N PRO A 44 11.17 5.37 0.25
CA PRO A 44 11.06 3.97 0.68
C PRO A 44 10.08 3.17 -0.19
N GLY A 45 10.34 3.10 -1.48
CA GLY A 45 9.54 2.39 -2.47
C GLY A 45 10.38 1.48 -3.36
N MET A 46 9.69 0.62 -4.14
CA MET A 46 10.29 -0.38 -5.02
C MET A 46 11.38 0.21 -5.93
N ALA A 47 11.09 1.29 -6.65
CA ALA A 47 12.00 1.84 -7.67
C ALA A 47 13.33 2.31 -7.07
N ASN A 48 13.30 3.04 -5.95
CA ASN A 48 14.52 3.50 -5.29
C ASN A 48 15.35 2.34 -4.72
N ILE A 49 14.67 1.37 -4.09
CA ILE A 49 15.34 0.19 -3.54
C ILE A 49 15.91 -0.69 -4.67
N MET A 50 15.19 -0.85 -5.78
CA MET A 50 15.67 -1.58 -6.96
C MET A 50 16.92 -0.94 -7.55
N ALA A 51 16.90 0.37 -7.76
CA ALA A 51 18.02 1.11 -8.32
C ALA A 51 19.28 1.09 -7.42
N SER A 52 19.08 1.04 -6.09
CA SER A 52 20.17 1.17 -5.12
C SER A 52 20.70 -0.16 -4.58
N LEU A 53 19.80 -1.15 -4.38
CA LEU A 53 20.11 -2.44 -3.74
C LEU A 53 19.86 -3.65 -4.65
N GLY A 54 19.59 -3.37 -5.93
CA GLY A 54 19.44 -4.36 -6.99
C GLY A 54 18.02 -4.91 -7.14
N PHE A 55 17.80 -5.57 -8.29
CA PHE A 55 16.50 -6.04 -8.76
C PHE A 55 15.76 -6.92 -7.74
N LYS A 56 16.43 -7.90 -7.15
CA LYS A 56 15.84 -8.81 -6.15
C LYS A 56 15.26 -8.05 -4.95
N SER A 57 15.94 -6.99 -4.50
CA SER A 57 15.48 -6.16 -3.39
C SER A 57 14.24 -5.35 -3.76
N GLY A 58 14.21 -4.80 -4.98
CA GLY A 58 13.04 -4.08 -5.48
C GLY A 58 11.81 -4.97 -5.61
N ILE A 59 11.96 -6.18 -6.15
CA ILE A 59 10.88 -7.16 -6.25
C ILE A 59 10.36 -7.58 -4.87
N ALA A 60 11.25 -7.76 -3.89
CA ALA A 60 10.83 -8.06 -2.53
C ALA A 60 10.03 -6.92 -1.89
N VAL A 61 10.37 -5.64 -2.17
CA VAL A 61 9.55 -4.49 -1.76
C VAL A 61 8.19 -4.52 -2.44
N LEU A 62 8.16 -4.73 -3.76
CA LEU A 62 6.92 -4.84 -4.54
C LEU A 62 5.99 -5.91 -3.96
N GLY A 63 6.52 -7.12 -3.77
CA GLY A 63 5.76 -8.25 -3.21
C GLY A 63 5.23 -7.96 -1.80
N GLY A 64 6.06 -7.36 -0.94
CA GLY A 64 5.65 -7.00 0.41
C GLY A 64 4.56 -5.93 0.46
N ASP A 65 4.61 -4.94 -0.45
CA ASP A 65 3.59 -3.89 -0.54
C ASP A 65 2.26 -4.42 -1.10
N ILE A 66 2.31 -5.35 -2.06
CA ILE A 66 1.12 -6.06 -2.55
C ILE A 66 0.53 -6.93 -1.44
N LEU A 67 1.36 -7.73 -0.77
CA LEU A 67 0.93 -8.68 0.24
C LEU A 67 0.26 -8.00 1.43
N LYS A 68 0.83 -6.92 1.97
CA LYS A 68 0.21 -6.20 3.09
C LYS A 68 -1.14 -5.59 2.72
N THR A 69 -1.27 -5.08 1.48
CA THR A 69 -2.52 -4.51 0.98
C THR A 69 -3.57 -5.60 0.80
N ALA A 70 -3.20 -6.73 0.18
CA ALA A 70 -4.07 -7.88 0.01
C ALA A 70 -4.51 -8.47 1.36
N ALA A 71 -3.60 -8.59 2.32
CA ALA A 71 -3.92 -9.07 3.66
C ALA A 71 -4.92 -8.16 4.38
N ALA A 72 -4.72 -6.84 4.33
CA ALA A 72 -5.67 -5.88 4.90
C ALA A 72 -7.06 -6.01 4.29
N MET A 73 -7.13 -6.07 2.96
CA MET A 73 -8.40 -6.19 2.22
C MET A 73 -9.09 -7.53 2.52
N ALA A 74 -8.35 -8.64 2.51
CA ALA A 74 -8.92 -9.96 2.81
C ALA A 74 -9.47 -10.04 4.23
N VAL A 75 -8.71 -9.57 5.22
CA VAL A 75 -9.15 -9.55 6.63
C VAL A 75 -10.44 -8.78 6.78
N CYS A 76 -10.53 -7.56 6.25
CA CYS A 76 -11.72 -6.73 6.39
C CYS A 76 -12.89 -7.24 5.55
N GLY A 77 -12.62 -7.81 4.36
CA GLY A 77 -13.66 -8.42 3.54
C GLY A 77 -14.28 -9.67 4.17
N LEU A 78 -13.50 -10.44 4.93
CA LEU A 78 -13.99 -11.58 5.68
C LEU A 78 -14.72 -11.17 6.97
N LEU A 79 -14.21 -10.15 7.68
CA LEU A 79 -14.83 -9.68 8.92
C LEU A 79 -16.14 -8.90 8.68
N PHE A 80 -16.24 -8.18 7.58
CA PHE A 80 -17.34 -7.28 7.26
C PHE A 80 -17.86 -7.47 5.82
N PRO A 81 -18.32 -8.68 5.46
CA PRO A 81 -18.71 -8.99 4.08
C PRO A 81 -19.93 -8.16 3.59
N SER A 82 -20.78 -7.73 4.51
CA SER A 82 -21.99 -6.95 4.24
C SER A 82 -21.87 -5.47 4.58
N ALA A 83 -20.66 -5.00 4.90
CA ALA A 83 -20.46 -3.58 5.22
C ALA A 83 -20.85 -2.71 4.03
N ALA A 84 -21.79 -1.81 4.26
CA ALA A 84 -22.35 -0.90 3.27
C ALA A 84 -22.99 -1.59 2.07
N GLY A 85 -23.87 -2.59 2.33
CA GLY A 85 -24.92 -3.06 1.42
C GLY A 85 -24.90 -2.55 -0.03
N GLU A 86 -25.89 -2.57 -0.72
CA GLU A 86 -26.14 -2.37 -2.15
C GLU A 86 -25.62 -1.07 -2.82
N PHE A 87 -24.99 -0.15 -2.09
CA PHE A 87 -24.64 1.18 -2.63
C PHE A 87 -23.56 1.15 -3.72
N ILE A 88 -22.72 0.13 -3.74
CA ILE A 88 -21.79 -0.11 -4.84
C ILE A 88 -21.78 -1.60 -5.15
N ARG A 89 -22.80 -2.06 -5.87
CA ARG A 89 -22.63 -3.22 -6.73
C ARG A 89 -22.26 -2.72 -8.11
N PRO A 90 -21.01 -2.48 -8.43
CA PRO A 90 -20.65 -2.27 -9.81
C PRO A 90 -20.88 -3.63 -10.49
N ALA A 91 -21.62 -3.64 -11.55
CA ALA A 91 -21.77 -4.78 -12.46
C ALA A 91 -20.40 -5.34 -12.96
N LEU A 92 -19.32 -4.79 -12.50
CA LEU A 92 -17.92 -5.01 -12.87
C LEU A 92 -17.00 -5.41 -11.69
N THR A 93 -17.51 -5.60 -10.47
CA THR A 93 -16.74 -6.29 -9.43
C THR A 93 -16.79 -7.79 -9.72
N ALA A 94 -15.94 -8.22 -10.62
CA ALA A 94 -15.88 -9.62 -11.09
C ALA A 94 -15.41 -10.61 -9.99
N ASN A 95 -15.02 -10.14 -8.84
CA ASN A 95 -14.54 -10.99 -7.75
C ASN A 95 -15.56 -11.01 -6.60
N GLY A 96 -16.53 -11.92 -6.71
CA GLY A 96 -17.22 -12.41 -5.52
C GLY A 96 -16.19 -13.08 -4.62
N GLY A 97 -15.81 -12.44 -3.53
CA GLY A 97 -14.81 -12.94 -2.63
C GLY A 97 -14.42 -11.87 -1.61
N PRO A 98 -13.44 -12.14 -0.73
CA PRO A 98 -13.08 -11.23 0.34
C PRO A 98 -12.59 -9.86 -0.14
N PHE A 99 -12.20 -9.73 -1.41
CA PHE A 99 -11.71 -8.47 -1.98
C PHE A 99 -12.82 -7.57 -2.56
N GLY A 100 -13.99 -8.10 -2.88
CA GLY A 100 -15.08 -7.37 -3.54
C GLY A 100 -16.00 -6.59 -2.60
N SER A 101 -15.81 -6.66 -1.29
CA SER A 101 -16.63 -5.93 -0.33
C SER A 101 -16.20 -4.46 -0.20
N VAL A 102 -17.13 -3.59 0.16
CA VAL A 102 -16.82 -2.17 0.42
C VAL A 102 -15.85 -2.04 1.60
N ALA A 103 -15.93 -2.92 2.60
CA ALA A 103 -14.98 -2.97 3.70
C ALA A 103 -13.55 -3.28 3.22
N ALA A 104 -13.40 -4.22 2.28
CA ALA A 104 -12.10 -4.52 1.67
C ALA A 104 -11.54 -3.30 0.92
N PHE A 105 -12.37 -2.60 0.15
CA PHE A 105 -11.94 -1.37 -0.52
C PHE A 105 -11.42 -0.32 0.47
N TRP A 106 -12.17 -0.04 1.54
CA TRP A 106 -11.75 0.90 2.57
C TRP A 106 -10.49 0.45 3.32
N ALA A 107 -10.32 -0.85 3.52
CA ALA A 107 -9.08 -1.39 4.07
C ALA A 107 -7.89 -1.18 3.11
N GLY A 108 -8.09 -1.36 1.81
CA GLY A 108 -7.10 -1.05 0.79
C GLY A 108 -6.69 0.44 0.82
N MET A 109 -7.67 1.35 0.91
CA MET A 109 -7.40 2.79 1.06
C MET A 109 -6.64 3.09 2.36
N GLY A 110 -7.03 2.46 3.46
CA GLY A 110 -6.29 2.53 4.73
C GLY A 110 -4.84 2.07 4.58
N ALA A 111 -4.60 0.97 3.86
CA ALA A 111 -3.25 0.46 3.64
C ALA A 111 -2.39 1.44 2.81
N VAL A 112 -2.97 2.13 1.83
CA VAL A 112 -2.30 3.22 1.10
C VAL A 112 -1.93 4.36 2.04
N LEU A 113 -2.87 4.80 2.87
CA LEU A 113 -2.61 5.86 3.86
C LEU A 113 -1.50 5.47 4.84
N GLY A 114 -1.52 4.23 5.36
CA GLY A 114 -0.49 3.72 6.25
C GLY A 114 0.88 3.61 5.60
N HIS A 115 0.92 3.28 4.30
CA HIS A 115 2.15 3.26 3.51
C HIS A 115 2.73 4.66 3.28
N ASN A 116 1.87 5.64 2.99
CA ASN A 116 2.30 7.02 2.77
C ASN A 116 2.69 7.73 4.07
N PHE A 117 2.01 7.40 5.15
CA PHE A 117 2.21 7.97 6.49
C PHE A 117 2.44 6.85 7.52
N PRO A 118 3.62 6.19 7.52
CA PRO A 118 3.92 5.05 8.38
C PRO A 118 4.28 5.50 9.81
N PHE A 119 3.36 6.23 10.43
CA PHE A 119 3.60 6.87 11.71
C PHE A 119 3.92 5.87 12.81
N LEU A 120 3.22 4.73 12.85
CA LEU A 120 3.39 3.72 13.89
C LEU A 120 4.76 3.04 13.81
N SER A 121 5.07 2.43 12.65
CA SER A 121 6.37 1.76 12.45
C SER A 121 7.52 2.76 12.43
N GLY A 122 7.32 3.93 11.82
CA GLY A 122 8.30 5.00 11.78
C GLY A 122 8.68 5.47 13.18
N ARG A 123 7.70 5.69 14.06
CA ARG A 123 7.98 6.10 15.45
C ARG A 123 8.73 5.02 16.24
N ILE A 124 8.38 3.75 16.06
CA ILE A 124 9.08 2.64 16.73
C ILE A 124 10.54 2.58 16.26
N LEU A 125 10.76 2.62 14.95
CA LEU A 125 12.11 2.58 14.38
C LEU A 125 12.92 3.83 14.73
N SER A 126 12.30 5.02 14.68
CA SER A 126 12.98 6.28 15.06
C SER A 126 13.46 6.26 16.49
N ARG A 127 12.67 5.73 17.41
CA ARG A 127 13.10 5.56 18.82
C ARG A 127 14.26 4.57 18.97
N LYS A 128 14.23 3.48 18.18
CA LYS A 128 15.24 2.42 18.25
C LYS A 128 16.58 2.84 17.66
N TYR A 129 16.56 3.61 16.56
CA TYR A 129 17.76 3.95 15.80
C TYR A 129 18.16 5.44 15.89
N GLY A 130 17.41 6.26 16.63
CA GLY A 130 17.70 7.69 16.81
C GLY A 130 17.50 8.53 15.54
N ASP A 131 16.69 8.06 14.57
CA ASP A 131 16.56 8.68 13.24
C ASP A 131 15.09 8.89 12.86
N CYS A 132 14.66 10.14 12.79
CA CYS A 132 13.30 10.51 12.45
C CYS A 132 12.93 10.23 10.97
N SER A 133 13.92 9.94 10.12
CA SER A 133 13.69 9.64 8.70
C SER A 133 12.86 8.37 8.48
N PHE A 134 12.77 7.49 9.48
CA PHE A 134 11.91 6.30 9.45
C PHE A 134 10.42 6.63 9.35
N CYS A 135 9.99 7.83 9.74
CA CYS A 135 8.60 8.29 9.57
C CYS A 135 8.27 8.68 8.13
N ARG A 136 9.27 8.73 7.24
CA ARG A 136 9.05 8.98 5.82
C ARG A 136 8.41 7.78 5.14
N GLY A 137 7.22 7.98 4.59
CA GLY A 137 6.50 6.97 3.83
C GLY A 137 6.88 6.93 2.35
N GLY A 138 6.35 5.92 1.68
CA GLY A 138 6.41 5.81 0.22
C GLY A 138 5.35 6.68 -0.47
N LYS A 139 5.23 6.52 -1.79
CA LYS A 139 4.22 7.24 -2.60
C LYS A 139 2.91 6.45 -2.77
N GLY A 140 2.87 5.23 -2.28
CA GLY A 140 1.69 4.38 -2.29
C GLY A 140 1.28 3.83 -3.65
N VAL A 141 2.02 4.08 -4.73
CA VAL A 141 1.62 3.65 -6.09
C VAL A 141 1.36 2.15 -6.16
N THR A 142 2.28 1.33 -5.66
CA THR A 142 2.11 -0.13 -5.63
C THR A 142 0.90 -0.56 -4.80
N ALA A 143 0.72 0.02 -3.61
CA ALA A 143 -0.40 -0.29 -2.74
C ALA A 143 -1.73 0.11 -3.37
N THR A 144 -1.79 1.28 -4.03
CA THR A 144 -2.99 1.76 -4.74
C THR A 144 -3.33 0.84 -5.91
N CYS A 145 -2.36 0.52 -6.78
CA CYS A 145 -2.58 -0.40 -7.89
C CYS A 145 -3.04 -1.79 -7.39
N ALA A 146 -2.41 -2.31 -6.33
CA ALA A 146 -2.82 -3.57 -5.73
C ALA A 146 -4.25 -3.52 -5.20
N ALA A 147 -4.62 -2.47 -4.46
CA ALA A 147 -5.97 -2.31 -3.93
C ALA A 147 -7.03 -2.24 -5.05
N LEU A 148 -6.78 -1.46 -6.10
CA LEU A 148 -7.70 -1.31 -7.22
C LEU A 148 -7.84 -2.60 -8.03
N ILE A 149 -6.73 -3.29 -8.34
CA ILE A 149 -6.74 -4.54 -9.10
C ILE A 149 -7.45 -5.65 -8.31
N LEU A 150 -7.21 -5.75 -7.01
CA LEU A 150 -7.86 -6.74 -6.16
C LEU A 150 -9.36 -6.48 -5.99
N PHE A 151 -9.75 -5.21 -5.87
CA PHE A 151 -11.15 -4.83 -5.76
C PHE A 151 -11.90 -5.00 -7.08
N SER A 152 -11.34 -4.49 -8.17
CA SER A 152 -11.90 -4.58 -9.52
C SER A 152 -10.79 -4.70 -10.57
N PRO A 153 -10.47 -5.92 -11.03
CA PRO A 153 -9.35 -6.16 -11.95
C PRO A 153 -9.40 -5.33 -13.23
N VAL A 154 -10.58 -5.17 -13.80
CA VAL A 154 -10.74 -4.40 -15.05
C VAL A 154 -10.41 -2.92 -14.84
N TRP A 155 -11.06 -2.27 -13.88
CA TRP A 155 -10.83 -0.86 -13.58
C TRP A 155 -9.45 -0.60 -13.00
N GLY A 156 -8.94 -1.54 -12.20
CA GLY A 156 -7.60 -1.47 -11.64
C GLY A 156 -6.53 -1.54 -12.72
N LEU A 157 -6.66 -2.45 -13.70
CA LEU A 157 -5.75 -2.53 -14.84
C LEU A 157 -5.83 -1.28 -15.73
N LEU A 158 -7.02 -0.82 -16.06
CA LEU A 158 -7.21 0.41 -16.84
C LEU A 158 -6.58 1.62 -16.15
N SER A 159 -6.76 1.76 -14.84
CA SER A 159 -6.15 2.83 -14.05
C SER A 159 -4.62 2.75 -14.02
N ALA A 160 -4.07 1.54 -13.90
CA ALA A 160 -2.63 1.32 -13.92
C ALA A 160 -2.03 1.66 -15.29
N ILE A 161 -2.69 1.25 -16.39
CA ILE A 161 -2.28 1.58 -17.77
C ILE A 161 -2.35 3.09 -18.00
N ALA A 162 -3.46 3.73 -17.62
CA ALA A 162 -3.62 5.18 -17.76
C ALA A 162 -2.54 5.95 -16.99
N GLY A 163 -2.26 5.54 -15.75
CA GLY A 163 -1.17 6.11 -14.94
C GLY A 163 0.20 5.94 -15.60
N MET A 164 0.48 4.76 -16.14
CA MET A 164 1.72 4.50 -16.85
C MET A 164 1.86 5.36 -18.11
N LEU A 165 0.81 5.47 -18.93
CA LEU A 165 0.78 6.31 -20.12
C LEU A 165 1.02 7.79 -19.75
N THR A 166 0.40 8.27 -18.68
CA THR A 166 0.61 9.63 -18.18
C THR A 166 2.08 9.88 -17.81
N VAL A 167 2.71 8.93 -17.10
CA VAL A 167 4.13 9.02 -16.75
C VAL A 167 5.01 9.04 -17.99
N PHE A 168 4.74 8.21 -19.00
CA PHE A 168 5.49 8.20 -20.25
C PHE A 168 5.31 9.50 -21.05
N ALA A 169 4.10 10.02 -21.13
CA ALA A 169 3.79 11.24 -21.87
C ALA A 169 4.39 12.49 -21.22
N THR A 170 4.32 12.59 -19.89
CA THR A 170 4.76 13.77 -19.15
C THR A 170 6.23 13.69 -18.71
N LYS A 171 6.84 12.51 -18.75
CA LYS A 171 8.16 12.19 -18.14
C LYS A 171 8.24 12.55 -16.64
N TYR A 172 7.13 12.90 -16.04
CA TYR A 172 6.99 13.11 -14.61
C TYR A 172 6.70 11.78 -13.91
N LEU A 173 7.74 11.13 -13.49
CA LEU A 173 7.63 10.25 -12.33
C LEU A 173 7.70 11.18 -11.12
N CYS A 174 6.61 11.32 -10.37
CA CYS A 174 6.63 12.13 -9.15
C CYS A 174 7.88 11.78 -8.33
N ALA A 175 8.91 12.60 -8.44
CA ALA A 175 10.15 12.43 -7.71
C ALA A 175 9.95 12.77 -6.23
#